data_4f52df38dbc6e7452edcbb5f2187afbe
#
_entry.id   4f52df38dbc6e7452edcbb5f2187afbe
#
_cell.length_a   1.000
_cell.length_b   1.000
_cell.length_c   1.000
_cell.angle_alpha   90.00
_cell.angle_beta   90.00
_cell.angle_gamma   90.00
#
_symmetry.space_group_name_H-M   'P 1'
#
loop_
_entity.id
_entity.type
_entity.pdbx_description
1 polymer ?
#
loop_
_entity_poly.entity_id
_entity_poly.type
_entity_poly.pdbx_seq_one_letter_code
_entity_poly.pdbx_strand_id
1 'polypeptide(L)'
;MTEPLALAPAMADALARWLEGERAAKDRSDHTIAAYQADLLAFLSFLGGYHGSPALPGRLGDLTQTDMRAFAAAERARGLSARSLARRQSAVRSFLRWLSDREGFDASRALSTRSPRYRRSLPRPIASADARAVLDLAGAMHETPWVAARDTAVLTLLYGLGLRIGEALALDGRDWPFTETLVIRGKGGRERVVPVLPAAHQAVAAYLRLCPWPLMPGDPLFRGVRGGRLSAGAIDGAMVRLRQALGLPETATPHALRHSFATHLLAAGGDLRTIQQLLGHASLSTTQVYTGVDDAHLLAVHRAAHPRR
;
A
#
# COMPACT_ATOMS: atom_id res chain seq x y z
N MET A 1 3.23 -21.22 -23.96
CA MET A 1 3.33 -19.75 -24.04
C MET A 1 2.17 -19.29 -24.90
N THR A 2 1.07 -18.82 -24.29
CA THR A 2 -0.06 -18.25 -25.02
C THR A 2 0.30 -16.81 -25.35
N GLU A 3 0.40 -16.45 -26.63
CA GLU A 3 0.56 -15.06 -27.06
C GLU A 3 -0.48 -14.18 -26.35
N PRO A 4 -0.11 -12.97 -25.90
CA PRO A 4 -1.08 -12.04 -25.37
C PRO A 4 -2.08 -11.72 -26.46
N LEU A 5 -3.34 -12.14 -26.29
CA LEU A 5 -4.42 -11.82 -27.23
C LEU A 5 -4.45 -10.30 -27.35
N ALA A 6 -4.16 -9.78 -28.55
CA ALA A 6 -4.18 -8.36 -28.81
C ALA A 6 -5.61 -7.85 -28.54
N LEU A 7 -5.75 -6.88 -27.64
CA LEU A 7 -7.03 -6.22 -27.43
C LEU A 7 -7.51 -5.58 -28.73
N ALA A 8 -8.78 -5.71 -29.04
CA ALA A 8 -9.39 -4.95 -30.11
C ALA A 8 -9.16 -3.43 -29.87
N PRO A 9 -8.79 -2.64 -30.89
CA PRO A 9 -8.48 -1.20 -30.70
C PRO A 9 -9.57 -0.43 -29.95
N ALA A 10 -10.86 -0.69 -30.24
CA ALA A 10 -11.99 -0.07 -29.55
C ALA A 10 -12.03 -0.42 -28.07
N MET A 11 -11.65 -1.65 -27.67
CA MET A 11 -11.58 -2.05 -26.27
C MET A 11 -10.38 -1.43 -25.56
N ALA A 12 -9.24 -1.32 -26.23
CA ALA A 12 -8.07 -0.66 -25.68
C ALA A 12 -8.35 0.83 -25.40
N ASP A 13 -9.04 1.51 -26.32
CA ASP A 13 -9.46 2.89 -26.16
C ASP A 13 -10.49 3.06 -25.02
N ALA A 14 -11.50 2.18 -24.94
CA ALA A 14 -12.46 2.19 -23.84
C ALA A 14 -11.79 1.99 -22.47
N LEU A 15 -10.83 1.06 -22.38
CA LEU A 15 -10.05 0.83 -21.17
C LEU A 15 -9.23 2.06 -20.77
N ALA A 16 -8.54 2.68 -21.72
CA ALA A 16 -7.73 3.87 -21.49
C ALA A 16 -8.59 5.04 -20.94
N ARG A 17 -9.73 5.31 -21.59
CA ARG A 17 -10.67 6.36 -21.15
C ARG A 17 -11.25 6.11 -19.75
N TRP A 18 -11.57 4.85 -19.44
CA TRP A 18 -12.05 4.51 -18.10
C TRP A 18 -10.97 4.71 -17.02
N LEU A 19 -9.73 4.27 -17.28
CA LEU A 19 -8.60 4.45 -16.35
C LEU A 19 -8.30 5.94 -16.12
N GLU A 20 -8.39 6.75 -17.15
CA GLU A 20 -8.23 8.20 -17.07
C GLU A 20 -9.33 8.84 -16.22
N GLY A 21 -10.59 8.41 -16.39
CA GLY A 21 -11.72 8.83 -15.57
C GLY A 21 -11.57 8.42 -14.10
N GLU A 22 -11.11 7.19 -13.82
CA GLU A 22 -10.84 6.73 -12.45
C GLU A 22 -9.71 7.54 -11.78
N ARG A 23 -8.68 7.95 -12.56
CA ARG A 23 -7.60 8.82 -12.08
C ARG A 23 -8.12 10.21 -11.76
N ALA A 24 -8.87 10.85 -12.68
CA ALA A 24 -9.31 12.22 -12.56
C ALA A 24 -10.45 12.39 -11.52
N ALA A 25 -11.52 11.56 -11.62
CA ALA A 25 -12.73 11.76 -10.83
C ALA A 25 -12.65 11.21 -9.39
N LYS A 26 -11.79 10.19 -9.16
CA LYS A 26 -11.72 9.49 -7.85
C LYS A 26 -10.35 9.62 -7.18
N ASP A 27 -9.48 10.49 -7.68
CA ASP A 27 -8.14 10.71 -7.12
C ASP A 27 -7.41 9.39 -6.79
N ARG A 28 -7.45 8.44 -7.75
CA ARG A 28 -6.80 7.14 -7.58
C ARG A 28 -5.31 7.26 -7.74
N SER A 29 -4.56 6.60 -6.86
CA SER A 29 -3.10 6.53 -6.99
C SER A 29 -2.69 5.74 -8.25
N ASP A 30 -1.50 6.05 -8.80
CA ASP A 30 -0.95 5.32 -9.96
C ASP A 30 -0.87 3.81 -9.72
N HIS A 31 -0.57 3.36 -8.49
CA HIS A 31 -0.62 1.95 -8.11
C HIS A 31 -2.02 1.35 -8.23
N THR A 32 -3.07 2.11 -7.90
CA THR A 32 -4.45 1.65 -8.05
C THR A 32 -4.82 1.56 -9.52
N ILE A 33 -4.43 2.54 -10.33
CA ILE A 33 -4.67 2.55 -11.78
C ILE A 33 -3.95 1.38 -12.46
N ALA A 34 -2.67 1.15 -12.15
CA ALA A 34 -1.91 0.01 -12.67
C ALA A 34 -2.53 -1.33 -12.26
N ALA A 35 -3.00 -1.46 -11.01
CA ALA A 35 -3.70 -2.65 -10.55
C ALA A 35 -5.03 -2.88 -11.28
N TYR A 36 -5.80 -1.83 -11.51
CA TYR A 36 -7.05 -1.90 -12.26
C TYR A 36 -6.81 -2.27 -13.73
N GLN A 37 -5.79 -1.68 -14.34
CA GLN A 37 -5.38 -2.04 -15.70
C GLN A 37 -5.03 -3.54 -15.80
N ALA A 38 -4.17 -4.03 -14.91
CA ALA A 38 -3.80 -5.44 -14.88
C ALA A 38 -5.01 -6.37 -14.64
N ASP A 39 -5.94 -5.96 -13.77
CA ASP A 39 -7.15 -6.72 -13.48
C ASP A 39 -8.08 -6.82 -14.70
N LEU A 40 -8.25 -5.72 -15.45
CA LEU A 40 -9.08 -5.71 -16.64
C LEU A 40 -8.43 -6.43 -17.81
N LEU A 41 -7.12 -6.28 -17.99
CA LEU A 41 -6.39 -7.04 -19.00
C LEU A 41 -6.53 -8.55 -18.77
N ALA A 42 -6.42 -9.01 -17.52
CA ALA A 42 -6.63 -10.42 -17.18
C ALA A 42 -8.07 -10.89 -17.48
N PHE A 43 -9.08 -10.05 -17.21
CA PHE A 43 -10.47 -10.35 -17.51
C PHE A 43 -10.73 -10.42 -19.03
N LEU A 44 -10.29 -9.41 -19.77
CA LEU A 44 -10.50 -9.34 -21.22
C LEU A 44 -9.75 -10.46 -21.96
N SER A 45 -8.54 -10.79 -21.51
CA SER A 45 -7.77 -11.93 -22.03
C SER A 45 -8.49 -13.26 -21.75
N PHE A 46 -9.06 -13.44 -20.53
CA PHE A 46 -9.86 -14.61 -20.21
C PHE A 46 -11.07 -14.72 -21.15
N LEU A 47 -11.82 -13.64 -21.34
CA LEU A 47 -13.00 -13.65 -22.22
C LEU A 47 -12.61 -14.00 -23.67
N GLY A 48 -11.51 -13.44 -24.17
CA GLY A 48 -11.01 -13.74 -25.51
C GLY A 48 -10.71 -15.23 -25.70
N GLY A 49 -10.03 -15.85 -24.73
CA GLY A 49 -9.77 -17.29 -24.73
C GLY A 49 -11.02 -18.15 -24.52
N TYR A 50 -11.93 -17.70 -23.67
CA TYR A 50 -13.14 -18.44 -23.30
C TYR A 50 -14.20 -18.44 -24.44
N HIS A 51 -14.35 -17.32 -25.14
CA HIS A 51 -15.29 -17.20 -26.26
C HIS A 51 -14.63 -17.40 -27.66
N GLY A 52 -13.30 -17.62 -27.71
CA GLY A 52 -12.58 -17.84 -28.95
C GLY A 52 -12.49 -16.61 -29.88
N SER A 53 -12.79 -15.40 -29.36
CA SER A 53 -12.77 -14.15 -30.12
C SER A 53 -12.44 -12.96 -29.21
N PRO A 54 -11.75 -11.91 -29.73
CA PRO A 54 -11.44 -10.73 -28.94
C PRO A 54 -12.70 -10.09 -28.36
N ALA A 55 -12.60 -9.62 -27.09
CA ALA A 55 -13.68 -8.89 -26.45
C ALA A 55 -13.89 -7.54 -27.14
N LEU A 56 -15.11 -7.26 -27.60
CA LEU A 56 -15.54 -5.99 -28.15
C LEU A 56 -16.46 -5.26 -27.15
N PRO A 57 -16.44 -3.90 -27.10
CA PRO A 57 -17.26 -3.14 -26.16
C PRO A 57 -18.73 -3.54 -26.20
N GLY A 58 -19.36 -3.55 -27.37
CA GLY A 58 -20.79 -3.89 -27.51
C GLY A 58 -21.14 -5.34 -27.15
N ARG A 59 -20.19 -6.28 -27.20
CA ARG A 59 -20.41 -7.69 -26.80
C ARG A 59 -20.32 -7.91 -25.29
N LEU A 60 -19.85 -6.96 -24.53
CA LEU A 60 -19.83 -7.09 -23.08
C LEU A 60 -21.24 -7.03 -22.46
N GLY A 61 -22.26 -6.56 -23.21
CA GLY A 61 -23.67 -6.66 -22.83
C GLY A 61 -24.19 -8.10 -22.82
N ASP A 62 -23.58 -9.00 -23.60
CA ASP A 62 -23.99 -10.41 -23.66
C ASP A 62 -23.46 -11.24 -22.48
N LEU A 63 -22.57 -10.65 -21.64
CA LEU A 63 -21.97 -11.34 -20.51
C LEU A 63 -23.01 -11.79 -19.49
N THR A 64 -22.89 -13.04 -19.11
CA THR A 64 -23.77 -13.69 -18.16
C THR A 64 -23.11 -13.84 -16.78
N GLN A 65 -23.92 -14.21 -15.79
CA GLN A 65 -23.40 -14.62 -14.49
C GLN A 65 -22.47 -15.84 -14.59
N THR A 66 -22.69 -16.72 -15.59
CA THR A 66 -21.85 -17.91 -15.84
C THR A 66 -20.44 -17.50 -16.27
N ASP A 67 -20.29 -16.51 -17.17
CA ASP A 67 -19.00 -16.02 -17.61
C ASP A 67 -18.20 -15.41 -16.45
N MET A 68 -18.88 -14.65 -15.60
CA MET A 68 -18.25 -14.07 -14.39
C MET A 68 -17.81 -15.12 -13.37
N ARG A 69 -18.57 -16.21 -13.25
CA ARG A 69 -18.22 -17.36 -12.40
C ARG A 69 -17.06 -18.16 -12.99
N ALA A 70 -17.09 -18.40 -14.31
CA ALA A 70 -15.99 -19.08 -15.01
C ALA A 70 -14.68 -18.31 -14.87
N PHE A 71 -14.71 -16.99 -15.04
CA PHE A 71 -13.56 -16.13 -14.77
C PHE A 71 -13.05 -16.28 -13.33
N ALA A 72 -13.95 -16.22 -12.35
CA ALA A 72 -13.59 -16.38 -10.95
C ALA A 72 -12.97 -17.75 -10.64
N ALA A 73 -13.45 -18.81 -11.28
CA ALA A 73 -12.91 -20.16 -11.15
C ALA A 73 -11.52 -20.27 -11.77
N ALA A 74 -11.32 -19.72 -12.97
CA ALA A 74 -10.02 -19.68 -13.65
C ALA A 74 -8.96 -18.94 -12.83
N GLU A 75 -9.31 -17.81 -12.23
CA GLU A 75 -8.38 -17.04 -11.39
C GLU A 75 -8.03 -17.76 -10.07
N ARG A 76 -8.98 -18.49 -9.48
CA ARG A 76 -8.70 -19.36 -8.32
C ARG A 76 -7.75 -20.50 -8.69
N ALA A 77 -7.97 -21.14 -9.84
CA ALA A 77 -7.11 -22.19 -10.34
C ALA A 77 -5.66 -21.71 -10.59
N ARG A 78 -5.49 -20.41 -10.92
CA ARG A 78 -4.18 -19.75 -11.01
C ARG A 78 -3.57 -19.37 -9.63
N GLY A 79 -4.24 -19.70 -8.53
CA GLY A 79 -3.76 -19.42 -7.18
C GLY A 79 -4.10 -18.03 -6.64
N LEU A 80 -5.01 -17.28 -7.30
CA LEU A 80 -5.36 -15.93 -6.82
C LEU A 80 -6.14 -16.01 -5.50
N SER A 81 -5.69 -15.26 -4.48
CA SER A 81 -6.35 -15.22 -3.18
C SER A 81 -7.79 -14.68 -3.27
N ALA A 82 -8.68 -15.09 -2.36
CA ALA A 82 -10.07 -14.62 -2.33
C ALA A 82 -10.18 -13.08 -2.21
N ARG A 83 -9.24 -12.44 -1.48
CA ARG A 83 -9.16 -10.97 -1.36
C ARG A 83 -8.78 -10.32 -2.68
N SER A 84 -7.76 -10.84 -3.37
CA SER A 84 -7.32 -10.33 -4.67
C SER A 84 -8.39 -10.53 -5.73
N LEU A 85 -9.08 -11.67 -5.71
CA LEU A 85 -10.20 -11.95 -6.62
C LEU A 85 -11.37 -10.98 -6.39
N ALA A 86 -11.72 -10.69 -5.13
CA ALA A 86 -12.77 -9.73 -4.81
C ALA A 86 -12.42 -8.32 -5.31
N ARG A 87 -11.15 -7.88 -5.16
CA ARG A 87 -10.65 -6.61 -5.71
C ARG A 87 -10.77 -6.60 -7.24
N ARG A 88 -10.29 -7.65 -7.91
CA ARG A 88 -10.35 -7.80 -9.37
C ARG A 88 -11.77 -7.75 -9.90
N GLN A 89 -12.68 -8.48 -9.30
CA GLN A 89 -14.10 -8.42 -9.65
C GLN A 89 -14.73 -7.04 -9.41
N SER A 90 -14.27 -6.30 -8.40
CA SER A 90 -14.73 -4.93 -8.15
C SER A 90 -14.29 -3.97 -9.28
N ALA A 91 -13.05 -4.09 -9.77
CA ALA A 91 -12.56 -3.33 -10.90
C ALA A 91 -13.36 -3.66 -12.18
N VAL A 92 -13.55 -4.96 -12.47
CA VAL A 92 -14.35 -5.42 -13.62
C VAL A 92 -15.76 -4.87 -13.59
N ARG A 93 -16.45 -4.94 -12.44
CA ARG A 93 -17.79 -4.40 -12.29
C ARG A 93 -17.86 -2.89 -12.45
N SER A 94 -16.85 -2.16 -11.95
CA SER A 94 -16.79 -0.71 -12.11
C SER A 94 -16.64 -0.34 -13.59
N PHE A 95 -15.79 -1.06 -14.31
CA PHE A 95 -15.62 -0.89 -15.76
C PHE A 95 -16.88 -1.23 -16.54
N LEU A 96 -17.53 -2.37 -16.25
CA LEU A 96 -18.76 -2.79 -16.94
C LEU A 96 -19.89 -1.78 -16.76
N ARG A 97 -20.08 -1.21 -15.55
CA ARG A 97 -21.07 -0.14 -15.33
C ARG A 97 -20.75 1.09 -16.18
N TRP A 98 -19.51 1.56 -16.11
CA TRP A 98 -19.08 2.72 -16.87
C TRP A 98 -19.26 2.53 -18.37
N LEU A 99 -18.97 1.33 -18.87
CA LEU A 99 -19.08 1.01 -20.30
C LEU A 99 -20.57 0.87 -20.70
N SER A 100 -21.41 0.21 -19.87
CA SER A 100 -22.83 0.08 -20.14
C SER A 100 -23.54 1.42 -20.26
N ASP A 101 -23.17 2.38 -19.40
CA ASP A 101 -23.74 3.74 -19.44
C ASP A 101 -23.36 4.49 -20.73
N ARG A 102 -22.22 4.14 -21.36
CA ARG A 102 -21.74 4.79 -22.58
C ARG A 102 -22.19 4.12 -23.88
N GLU A 103 -22.19 2.81 -23.89
CA GLU A 103 -22.55 2.01 -25.07
C GLU A 103 -24.03 1.63 -25.12
N GLY A 104 -24.80 1.95 -24.07
CA GLY A 104 -26.25 1.75 -24.02
C GLY A 104 -26.69 0.29 -23.89
N PHE A 105 -25.85 -0.62 -23.35
CA PHE A 105 -26.23 -2.02 -23.11
C PHE A 105 -26.58 -2.32 -21.65
N ASP A 106 -27.32 -3.39 -21.42
CA ASP A 106 -27.66 -3.85 -20.07
C ASP A 106 -26.60 -4.82 -19.51
N ALA A 107 -25.85 -4.37 -18.52
CA ALA A 107 -24.84 -5.18 -17.80
C ALA A 107 -25.41 -5.94 -16.57
N SER A 108 -26.72 -5.89 -16.31
CA SER A 108 -27.35 -6.40 -15.07
C SER A 108 -27.03 -7.88 -14.81
N ARG A 109 -27.02 -8.71 -15.86
CA ARG A 109 -26.70 -10.14 -15.78
C ARG A 109 -25.30 -10.39 -15.24
N ALA A 110 -24.29 -9.71 -15.77
CA ALA A 110 -22.90 -9.82 -15.30
C ALA A 110 -22.75 -9.25 -13.89
N LEU A 111 -23.40 -8.11 -13.60
CA LEU A 111 -23.31 -7.40 -12.32
C LEU A 111 -24.01 -8.12 -11.16
N SER A 112 -24.99 -9.00 -11.43
CA SER A 112 -25.72 -9.78 -10.42
C SER A 112 -24.84 -10.84 -9.73
N THR A 113 -23.64 -11.14 -10.24
CA THR A 113 -22.71 -12.11 -9.64
C THR A 113 -22.24 -11.63 -8.28
N ARG A 114 -22.39 -12.45 -7.24
CA ARG A 114 -21.90 -12.11 -5.90
C ARG A 114 -20.37 -12.19 -5.83
N SER A 115 -19.74 -11.20 -5.18
CA SER A 115 -18.32 -11.27 -4.88
C SER A 115 -18.00 -12.41 -3.92
N PRO A 116 -16.81 -13.03 -4.02
CA PRO A 116 -16.37 -14.00 -3.04
C PRO A 116 -16.43 -13.39 -1.64
N ARG A 117 -17.03 -14.12 -0.71
CA ARG A 117 -16.95 -13.75 0.71
C ARG A 117 -15.54 -14.11 1.18
N TYR A 118 -14.80 -13.16 1.68
CA TYR A 118 -13.57 -13.41 2.41
C TYR A 118 -13.71 -12.86 3.82
N ARG A 119 -13.26 -13.64 4.80
CA ARG A 119 -13.17 -13.12 6.17
C ARG A 119 -12.08 -12.05 6.18
N ARG A 120 -12.45 -10.82 6.46
CA ARG A 120 -11.47 -9.82 6.86
C ARG A 120 -10.87 -10.32 8.17
N SER A 121 -9.68 -10.89 8.13
CA SER A 121 -8.90 -11.01 9.35
C SER A 121 -8.65 -9.57 9.83
N LEU A 122 -9.16 -9.22 10.99
CA LEU A 122 -8.74 -7.98 11.64
C LEU A 122 -7.21 -8.05 11.78
N PRO A 123 -6.47 -7.04 11.31
CA PRO A 123 -5.04 -7.00 11.52
C PRO A 123 -4.78 -7.10 13.01
N ARG A 124 -4.15 -8.17 13.47
CA ARG A 124 -3.69 -8.26 14.85
C ARG A 124 -2.44 -7.39 14.94
N PRO A 125 -2.36 -6.47 15.91
CA PRO A 125 -1.12 -5.74 16.15
C PRO A 125 -0.02 -6.74 16.50
N ILE A 126 1.19 -6.47 16.03
CA ILE A 126 2.39 -7.21 16.42
C ILE A 126 2.68 -6.81 17.88
N ALA A 127 2.98 -7.76 18.75
CA ALA A 127 3.34 -7.44 20.13
C ALA A 127 4.60 -6.54 20.20
N SER A 128 4.73 -5.72 21.24
CA SER A 128 5.86 -4.78 21.35
C SER A 128 7.21 -5.48 21.34
N ALA A 129 7.32 -6.66 21.98
CA ALA A 129 8.52 -7.49 21.96
C ALA A 129 8.86 -7.99 20.55
N ASP A 130 7.84 -8.43 19.80
CA ASP A 130 8.00 -8.92 18.43
C ASP A 130 8.37 -7.77 17.48
N ALA A 131 7.76 -6.58 17.65
CA ALA A 131 8.10 -5.41 16.86
C ALA A 131 9.56 -4.98 17.09
N ARG A 132 10.05 -5.06 18.35
CA ARG A 132 11.46 -4.85 18.68
C ARG A 132 12.35 -5.90 18.01
N ALA A 133 12.00 -7.18 18.13
CA ALA A 133 12.76 -8.28 17.53
C ALA A 133 12.86 -8.11 15.98
N VAL A 134 11.78 -7.68 15.32
CA VAL A 134 11.79 -7.35 13.89
C VAL A 134 12.81 -6.26 13.57
N LEU A 135 12.82 -5.15 14.32
CA LEU A 135 13.74 -4.03 14.09
C LEU A 135 15.19 -4.41 14.37
N ASP A 136 15.44 -5.21 15.40
CA ASP A 136 16.79 -5.65 15.77
C ASP A 136 17.34 -6.64 14.75
N LEU A 137 16.53 -7.61 14.33
CA LEU A 137 16.96 -8.59 13.34
C LEU A 137 17.13 -7.97 11.94
N ALA A 138 16.35 -6.94 11.57
CA ALA A 138 16.45 -6.28 10.27
C ALA A 138 17.86 -5.80 9.95
N GLY A 139 18.60 -5.33 10.97
CA GLY A 139 19.98 -4.86 10.84
C GLY A 139 21.00 -5.94 10.48
N ALA A 140 20.67 -7.21 10.68
CA ALA A 140 21.52 -8.36 10.37
C ALA A 140 20.97 -9.25 9.24
N MET A 141 19.79 -8.94 8.69
CA MET A 141 19.07 -9.86 7.81
C MET A 141 19.50 -9.85 6.35
N HIS A 142 20.35 -8.93 5.94
CA HIS A 142 20.84 -8.83 4.57
C HIS A 142 22.37 -8.83 4.55
N GLU A 143 22.97 -9.61 3.62
CA GLU A 143 24.42 -9.73 3.47
C GLU A 143 25.10 -8.37 3.15
N THR A 144 24.39 -7.51 2.44
CA THR A 144 24.87 -6.15 2.12
C THR A 144 24.51 -5.18 3.25
N PRO A 145 25.50 -4.64 4.01
CA PRO A 145 25.23 -3.87 5.23
C PRO A 145 24.36 -2.64 5.04
N TRP A 146 24.51 -1.88 3.94
CA TRP A 146 23.69 -0.71 3.68
C TRP A 146 22.21 -1.07 3.38
N VAL A 147 21.96 -2.26 2.79
CA VAL A 147 20.59 -2.73 2.53
C VAL A 147 19.92 -3.10 3.86
N ALA A 148 20.61 -3.79 4.75
CA ALA A 148 20.11 -4.10 6.09
C ALA A 148 19.80 -2.81 6.88
N ALA A 149 20.70 -1.83 6.85
CA ALA A 149 20.50 -0.54 7.50
C ALA A 149 19.33 0.24 6.91
N ARG A 150 19.17 0.20 5.57
CA ARG A 150 18.03 0.81 4.86
C ARG A 150 16.71 0.19 5.30
N ASP A 151 16.62 -1.14 5.29
CA ASP A 151 15.38 -1.86 5.65
C ASP A 151 15.03 -1.58 7.11
N THR A 152 16.03 -1.59 8.01
CA THR A 152 15.85 -1.18 9.41
C THR A 152 15.32 0.25 9.52
N ALA A 153 15.90 1.20 8.78
CA ALA A 153 15.45 2.60 8.82
C ALA A 153 14.00 2.75 8.36
N VAL A 154 13.62 2.12 7.25
CA VAL A 154 12.22 2.15 6.78
C VAL A 154 11.28 1.55 7.81
N LEU A 155 11.57 0.33 8.31
CA LEU A 155 10.72 -0.32 9.31
C LEU A 155 10.62 0.48 10.62
N THR A 156 11.70 1.18 11.01
CA THR A 156 11.69 2.09 12.15
C THR A 156 10.76 3.29 11.91
N LEU A 157 10.74 3.86 10.70
CA LEU A 157 9.78 4.93 10.37
C LEU A 157 8.32 4.44 10.40
N LEU A 158 8.05 3.20 9.93
CA LEU A 158 6.69 2.64 9.95
C LEU A 158 6.20 2.42 11.38
N TYR A 159 7.05 1.88 12.25
CA TYR A 159 6.69 1.58 13.65
C TYR A 159 6.84 2.80 14.56
N GLY A 160 7.90 3.58 14.41
CA GLY A 160 8.21 4.71 15.30
C GLY A 160 7.43 5.98 15.00
N LEU A 161 7.12 6.27 13.73
CA LEU A 161 6.38 7.46 13.32
C LEU A 161 4.99 7.12 12.76
N GLY A 162 4.62 5.86 12.69
CA GLY A 162 3.35 5.42 12.15
C GLY A 162 3.15 5.78 10.68
N LEU A 163 4.22 5.87 9.88
CA LEU A 163 4.10 6.19 8.45
C LEU A 163 3.48 5.03 7.67
N ARG A 164 2.74 5.36 6.60
CA ARG A 164 2.43 4.36 5.56
C ARG A 164 3.71 4.06 4.78
N ILE A 165 3.86 2.84 4.28
CA ILE A 165 5.03 2.47 3.47
C ILE A 165 5.23 3.44 2.30
N GLY A 166 4.17 3.81 1.59
CA GLY A 166 4.26 4.78 0.50
C GLY A 166 4.70 6.18 0.94
N GLU A 167 4.32 6.62 2.15
CA GLU A 167 4.75 7.89 2.74
C GLU A 167 6.25 7.86 3.09
N ALA A 168 6.71 6.79 3.73
CA ALA A 168 8.13 6.62 4.04
C ALA A 168 9.00 6.57 2.77
N LEU A 169 8.54 5.86 1.74
CA LEU A 169 9.28 5.74 0.48
C LEU A 169 9.16 6.98 -0.43
N ALA A 170 8.22 7.89 -0.17
CA ALA A 170 8.09 9.15 -0.88
C ALA A 170 9.04 10.24 -0.37
N LEU A 171 9.70 10.04 0.77
CA LEU A 171 10.67 10.98 1.30
C LEU A 171 11.84 11.16 0.34
N ASP A 172 12.29 12.40 0.21
CA ASP A 172 13.40 12.81 -0.63
C ASP A 172 14.57 13.39 0.21
N GLY A 173 15.69 13.65 -0.43
CA GLY A 173 16.86 14.23 0.23
C GLY A 173 16.63 15.60 0.86
N ARG A 174 15.62 16.35 0.35
CA ARG A 174 15.19 17.63 0.96
C ARG A 174 14.54 17.48 2.33
N ASP A 175 14.02 16.31 2.62
CA ASP A 175 13.37 15.99 3.90
C ASP A 175 14.42 15.62 4.97
N TRP A 176 15.67 15.42 4.59
CA TRP A 176 16.80 15.11 5.47
C TRP A 176 17.76 16.30 5.58
N PRO A 177 18.32 16.58 6.77
CA PRO A 177 18.12 15.91 8.05
C PRO A 177 16.74 16.20 8.67
N PHE A 178 16.17 15.21 9.34
CA PHE A 178 14.91 15.41 10.08
C PHE A 178 15.11 16.40 11.23
N THR A 179 14.18 17.32 11.39
CA THR A 179 14.06 18.15 12.59
C THR A 179 13.30 17.38 13.69
N GLU A 180 12.85 18.09 14.74
CA GLU A 180 11.98 17.49 15.76
C GLU A 180 10.65 16.97 15.20
N THR A 181 10.25 17.51 14.05
CA THR A 181 9.01 17.13 13.37
C THR A 181 9.27 16.88 11.88
N LEU A 182 8.41 16.08 11.26
CA LEU A 182 8.43 15.78 9.84
C LEU A 182 7.04 16.00 9.24
N VAL A 183 6.98 16.78 8.15
CA VAL A 183 5.73 16.99 7.40
C VAL A 183 5.52 15.83 6.43
N ILE A 184 4.44 15.09 6.62
CA ILE A 184 4.08 13.96 5.75
C ILE A 184 2.93 14.37 4.84
N ARG A 185 3.17 14.25 3.53
CA ARG A 185 2.15 14.46 2.50
C ARG A 185 1.38 13.17 2.24
N GLY A 186 0.09 13.22 2.53
CA GLY A 186 -0.82 12.11 2.31
C GLY A 186 -1.55 12.20 0.97
N LYS A 187 -2.48 11.27 0.78
CA LYS A 187 -3.36 11.25 -0.40
C LYS A 187 -4.20 12.54 -0.50
N GLY A 188 -4.33 13.08 -1.72
CA GLY A 188 -5.10 14.31 -1.96
C GLY A 188 -4.42 15.58 -1.46
N GLY A 189 -3.08 15.60 -1.35
CA GLY A 189 -2.32 16.78 -0.92
C GLY A 189 -2.48 17.15 0.56
N ARG A 190 -3.13 16.31 1.37
CA ARG A 190 -3.28 16.55 2.81
C ARG A 190 -1.94 16.37 3.51
N GLU A 191 -1.56 17.37 4.29
CA GLU A 191 -0.35 17.31 5.09
C GLU A 191 -0.67 17.03 6.55
N ARG A 192 0.24 16.35 7.23
CA ARG A 192 0.24 16.20 8.68
C ARG A 192 1.66 16.26 9.21
N VAL A 193 1.81 16.78 10.39
CA VAL A 193 3.08 16.83 11.11
C VAL A 193 3.18 15.61 12.02
N VAL A 194 4.33 14.94 12.02
CA VAL A 194 4.62 13.82 12.92
C VAL A 194 5.90 14.13 13.70
N PRO A 195 5.96 13.87 15.02
CA PRO A 195 7.17 14.03 15.81
C PRO A 195 8.19 12.98 15.40
N VAL A 196 9.45 13.36 15.31
CA VAL A 196 10.55 12.46 14.95
C VAL A 196 11.25 11.96 16.19
N LEU A 197 11.24 10.64 16.40
CA LEU A 197 11.99 10.03 17.49
C LEU A 197 13.50 10.02 17.21
N PRO A 198 14.35 10.17 18.23
CA PRO A 198 15.79 10.01 18.08
C PRO A 198 16.20 8.70 17.39
N ALA A 199 15.52 7.59 17.71
CA ALA A 199 15.77 6.29 17.10
C ALA A 199 15.50 6.28 15.58
N ALA A 200 14.50 7.01 15.10
CA ALA A 200 14.20 7.13 13.67
C ALA A 200 15.29 7.94 12.95
N HIS A 201 15.70 9.07 13.54
CA HIS A 201 16.81 9.86 13.02
C HIS A 201 18.12 9.05 12.97
N GLN A 202 18.47 8.34 14.05
CA GLN A 202 19.66 7.50 14.11
C GLN A 202 19.65 6.37 13.09
N ALA A 203 18.51 5.71 12.89
CA ALA A 203 18.38 4.64 11.91
C ALA A 203 18.60 5.15 10.48
N VAL A 204 18.01 6.30 10.11
CA VAL A 204 18.22 6.91 8.79
C VAL A 204 19.65 7.40 8.64
N ALA A 205 20.24 8.03 9.65
CA ALA A 205 21.66 8.45 9.62
C ALA A 205 22.60 7.25 9.45
N ALA A 206 22.33 6.13 10.12
CA ALA A 206 23.12 4.91 9.98
C ALA A 206 23.03 4.34 8.55
N TYR A 207 21.84 4.31 7.98
CA TYR A 207 21.64 3.92 6.59
C TYR A 207 22.44 4.83 5.63
N LEU A 208 22.31 6.14 5.74
CA LEU A 208 22.95 7.08 4.83
C LEU A 208 24.49 7.02 4.89
N ARG A 209 25.08 6.74 6.05
CA ARG A 209 26.54 6.54 6.16
C ARG A 209 27.04 5.33 5.37
N LEU A 210 26.20 4.32 5.18
CA LEU A 210 26.55 3.08 4.48
C LEU A 210 26.09 3.06 3.02
N CYS A 211 25.16 3.94 2.66
CA CYS A 211 24.57 4.00 1.32
C CYS A 211 25.63 4.40 0.28
N PRO A 212 25.83 3.62 -0.80
CA PRO A 212 26.88 3.92 -1.79
C PRO A 212 26.53 5.10 -2.71
N TRP A 213 25.28 5.58 -2.68
CA TRP A 213 24.86 6.72 -3.48
C TRP A 213 24.79 8.00 -2.63
N PRO A 214 25.39 9.10 -3.08
CA PRO A 214 25.23 10.39 -2.42
C PRO A 214 23.77 10.82 -2.44
N LEU A 215 23.35 11.57 -1.43
CA LEU A 215 21.99 12.08 -1.30
C LEU A 215 21.94 13.56 -1.72
N MET A 216 21.25 13.85 -2.83
CA MET A 216 20.95 15.22 -3.24
C MET A 216 19.50 15.56 -2.88
N PRO A 217 19.13 16.87 -2.77
CA PRO A 217 17.79 17.28 -2.33
C PRO A 217 16.61 16.69 -3.13
N GLY A 218 16.80 16.44 -4.42
CA GLY A 218 15.76 15.86 -5.31
C GLY A 218 15.76 14.34 -5.39
N ASP A 219 16.76 13.70 -4.77
CA ASP A 219 16.90 12.26 -4.80
C ASP A 219 15.97 11.56 -3.81
N PRO A 220 15.51 10.33 -4.09
CA PRO A 220 14.78 9.55 -3.11
C PRO A 220 15.67 9.25 -1.90
N LEU A 221 15.14 9.52 -0.70
CA LEU A 221 15.84 9.25 0.55
C LEU A 221 16.24 7.77 0.66
N PHE A 222 15.35 6.87 0.29
CA PHE A 222 15.60 5.42 0.31
C PHE A 222 15.86 4.86 -1.09
N ARG A 223 17.01 4.26 -1.26
CA ARG A 223 17.48 3.71 -2.56
C ARG A 223 17.23 2.21 -2.67
N GLY A 224 16.81 1.79 -3.85
CA GLY A 224 16.86 0.40 -4.27
C GLY A 224 18.30 -0.04 -4.63
N VAL A 225 18.53 -1.32 -4.75
CA VAL A 225 19.87 -1.88 -5.05
C VAL A 225 20.46 -1.39 -6.37
N ARG A 226 19.67 -0.85 -7.29
CA ARG A 226 20.11 -0.25 -8.55
C ARG A 226 20.19 1.29 -8.50
N GLY A 227 20.14 1.89 -7.32
CA GLY A 227 20.27 3.32 -7.11
C GLY A 227 18.99 4.15 -7.29
N GLY A 228 17.93 3.60 -7.90
CA GLY A 228 16.64 4.26 -8.01
C GLY A 228 15.84 4.24 -6.70
N ARG A 229 14.63 4.83 -6.71
CA ARG A 229 13.72 4.82 -5.54
C ARG A 229 13.42 3.40 -5.10
N LEU A 230 13.44 3.17 -3.79
CA LEU A 230 13.09 1.88 -3.18
C LEU A 230 11.62 1.54 -3.44
N SER A 231 11.36 0.32 -3.85
CA SER A 231 9.97 -0.17 -4.05
C SER A 231 9.39 -0.70 -2.75
N ALA A 232 8.07 -0.58 -2.58
CA ALA A 232 7.35 -1.17 -1.45
C ALA A 232 7.53 -2.70 -1.40
N GLY A 233 7.57 -3.37 -2.57
CA GLY A 233 7.78 -4.81 -2.65
C GLY A 233 9.11 -5.28 -2.08
N ALA A 234 10.16 -4.44 -2.08
CA ALA A 234 11.43 -4.79 -1.44
C ALA A 234 11.29 -4.86 0.10
N ILE A 235 10.56 -3.91 0.69
CA ILE A 235 10.28 -3.90 2.14
C ILE A 235 9.29 -5.00 2.53
N ASP A 236 8.27 -5.27 1.70
CA ASP A 236 7.38 -6.42 1.90
C ASP A 236 8.19 -7.73 1.91
N GLY A 237 9.12 -7.90 0.96
CA GLY A 237 10.02 -9.06 0.91
C GLY A 237 10.95 -9.15 2.13
N ALA A 238 11.49 -8.03 2.61
CA ALA A 238 12.28 -8.01 3.85
C ALA A 238 11.43 -8.43 5.05
N MET A 239 10.20 -7.93 5.16
CA MET A 239 9.29 -8.31 6.24
C MET A 239 8.87 -9.79 6.19
N VAL A 240 8.73 -10.37 4.99
CA VAL A 240 8.48 -11.81 4.84
C VAL A 240 9.64 -12.63 5.42
N ARG A 241 10.88 -12.29 5.09
CA ARG A 241 12.06 -12.98 5.63
C ARG A 241 12.16 -12.84 7.15
N LEU A 242 11.95 -11.62 7.67
CA LEU A 242 11.98 -11.33 9.10
C LEU A 242 10.93 -12.13 9.88
N ARG A 243 9.67 -12.14 9.42
CA ARG A 243 8.62 -12.89 10.10
C ARG A 243 8.85 -14.40 10.07
N GLN A 244 9.43 -14.93 8.98
CA GLN A 244 9.79 -16.34 8.88
C GLN A 244 10.90 -16.68 9.88
N ALA A 245 11.94 -15.88 9.97
CA ALA A 245 13.04 -16.07 10.91
C ALA A 245 12.60 -15.98 12.39
N LEU A 246 11.61 -15.15 12.69
CA LEU A 246 11.08 -14.94 14.04
C LEU A 246 9.85 -15.81 14.37
N GLY A 247 9.40 -16.67 13.44
CA GLY A 247 8.19 -17.49 13.64
C GLY A 247 6.91 -16.66 13.78
N LEU A 248 6.86 -15.45 13.25
CA LEU A 248 5.69 -14.58 13.33
C LEU A 248 4.64 -14.95 12.28
N PRO A 249 3.35 -14.69 12.56
CA PRO A 249 2.27 -15.02 11.66
C PRO A 249 2.36 -14.23 10.34
N GLU A 250 1.71 -14.74 9.27
CA GLU A 250 1.64 -14.08 7.97
C GLU A 250 1.02 -12.66 8.02
N THR A 251 0.24 -12.38 9.06
CA THR A 251 -0.33 -11.06 9.31
C THR A 251 0.69 -10.03 9.76
N ALA A 252 1.91 -10.42 10.14
CA ALA A 252 3.03 -9.53 10.43
C ALA A 252 3.55 -8.94 9.10
N THR A 253 3.05 -7.76 8.77
CA THR A 253 3.33 -7.01 7.54
C THR A 253 3.82 -5.60 7.89
N PRO A 254 4.40 -4.84 6.95
CA PRO A 254 4.73 -3.42 7.16
C PRO A 254 3.50 -2.60 7.63
N HIS A 255 2.32 -2.92 7.13
CA HIS A 255 1.08 -2.27 7.59
C HIS A 255 0.71 -2.65 9.03
N ALA A 256 1.00 -3.89 9.45
CA ALA A 256 0.78 -4.32 10.83
C ALA A 256 1.72 -3.58 11.80
N LEU A 257 2.97 -3.27 11.43
CA LEU A 257 3.87 -2.43 12.24
C LEU A 257 3.28 -1.05 12.49
N ARG A 258 2.76 -0.40 11.45
CA ARG A 258 2.06 0.88 11.61
C ARG A 258 0.81 0.76 12.49
N HIS A 259 0.05 -0.32 12.36
CA HIS A 259 -1.13 -0.56 13.22
C HIS A 259 -0.71 -0.78 14.67
N SER A 260 0.40 -1.50 14.89
CA SER A 260 0.98 -1.72 16.22
C SER A 260 1.44 -0.42 16.86
N PHE A 261 2.03 0.51 16.11
CA PHE A 261 2.32 1.87 16.59
C PHE A 261 1.08 2.51 17.24
N ALA A 262 -0.05 2.55 16.51
CA ALA A 262 -1.29 3.13 17.04
C ALA A 262 -1.79 2.44 18.31
N THR A 263 -1.78 1.10 18.29
CA THR A 263 -2.27 0.29 19.42
C THR A 263 -1.39 0.44 20.65
N HIS A 264 -0.07 0.45 20.46
CA HIS A 264 0.88 0.57 21.58
C HIS A 264 0.88 1.99 22.15
N LEU A 265 0.73 3.01 21.30
CA LEU A 265 0.60 4.39 21.74
C LEU A 265 -0.68 4.59 22.57
N LEU A 266 -1.80 3.99 22.13
CA LEU A 266 -3.06 4.02 22.88
C LEU A 266 -2.92 3.28 24.23
N ALA A 267 -2.29 2.11 24.25
CA ALA A 267 -2.04 1.32 25.46
C ALA A 267 -1.12 2.04 26.47
N ALA A 268 -0.22 2.90 25.98
CA ALA A 268 0.65 3.75 26.79
C ALA A 268 -0.03 5.03 27.30
N GLY A 269 -1.34 5.19 27.08
CA GLY A 269 -2.12 6.34 27.56
C GLY A 269 -2.27 7.50 26.57
N GLY A 270 -1.88 7.28 25.31
CA GLY A 270 -2.09 8.27 24.25
C GLY A 270 -3.57 8.51 23.95
N ASP A 271 -3.95 9.77 23.73
CA ASP A 271 -5.31 10.11 23.33
C ASP A 271 -5.66 9.61 21.92
N LEU A 272 -6.83 8.98 21.79
CA LEU A 272 -7.30 8.39 20.55
C LEU A 272 -7.39 9.41 19.40
N ARG A 273 -7.84 10.63 19.71
CA ARG A 273 -7.99 11.71 18.70
C ARG A 273 -6.63 12.14 18.17
N THR A 274 -5.67 12.32 19.04
CA THR A 274 -4.29 12.66 18.70
C THR A 274 -3.63 11.56 17.87
N ILE A 275 -3.84 10.29 18.24
CA ILE A 275 -3.35 9.14 17.46
C ILE A 275 -3.98 9.10 16.06
N GLN A 276 -5.27 9.37 15.93
CA GLN A 276 -5.95 9.44 14.62
C GLN A 276 -5.40 10.57 13.75
N GLN A 277 -5.07 11.73 14.33
CA GLN A 277 -4.44 12.84 13.63
C GLN A 277 -3.04 12.47 13.14
N LEU A 278 -2.20 11.88 13.98
CA LEU A 278 -0.86 11.39 13.62
C LEU A 278 -0.92 10.37 12.47
N LEU A 279 -1.94 9.52 12.47
CA LEU A 279 -2.12 8.53 11.42
C LEU A 279 -2.72 9.11 10.13
N GLY A 280 -3.29 10.31 10.16
CA GLY A 280 -3.95 10.92 8.99
C GLY A 280 -5.19 10.13 8.56
N HIS A 281 -6.08 9.79 9.50
CA HIS A 281 -7.37 9.19 9.22
C HIS A 281 -8.37 10.24 8.71
N ALA A 282 -9.01 10.00 7.58
CA ALA A 282 -9.79 10.97 6.79
C ALA A 282 -11.15 11.41 7.39
N SER A 283 -11.52 10.95 8.56
CA SER A 283 -12.79 11.33 9.17
C SER A 283 -12.59 12.28 10.35
N LEU A 284 -12.28 13.51 10.09
CA LEU A 284 -12.68 14.71 10.81
C LEU A 284 -11.93 15.90 10.19
N SER A 285 -12.68 16.78 9.58
CA SER A 285 -12.20 18.06 9.07
C SER A 285 -11.68 18.89 10.25
N THR A 286 -10.44 19.25 10.21
CA THR A 286 -9.94 20.60 10.54
C THR A 286 -8.42 20.52 10.72
N THR A 287 -7.72 21.32 9.99
CA THR A 287 -6.34 21.73 10.24
C THR A 287 -6.33 22.51 11.55
N GLN A 288 -6.20 21.82 12.68
CA GLN A 288 -5.83 22.48 13.93
C GLN A 288 -4.31 22.39 14.07
N VAL A 289 -3.69 23.54 14.02
CA VAL A 289 -2.30 23.80 14.40
C VAL A 289 -2.11 23.29 15.81
N TYR A 290 -1.14 22.41 16.02
CA TYR A 290 -0.73 21.95 17.35
C TYR A 290 -0.39 23.16 18.22
N THR A 291 -1.08 23.35 19.31
CA THR A 291 -0.67 24.29 20.36
C THR A 291 0.14 23.52 21.38
N GLY A 292 1.35 23.94 21.63
CA GLY A 292 2.49 23.26 22.27
C GLY A 292 2.34 22.57 23.63
N VAL A 293 1.12 22.42 24.19
CA VAL A 293 0.89 21.70 25.45
C VAL A 293 0.62 20.21 25.20
N ASP A 294 0.04 19.83 24.06
CA ASP A 294 -0.27 18.42 23.71
C ASP A 294 0.98 17.68 23.19
N ASP A 295 1.95 18.40 22.64
CA ASP A 295 3.14 17.81 22.00
C ASP A 295 4.10 17.16 23.02
N ALA A 296 4.30 17.79 24.19
CA ALA A 296 5.19 17.26 25.22
C ALA A 296 4.64 15.97 25.85
N HIS A 297 3.33 15.91 26.09
CA HIS A 297 2.66 14.71 26.60
C HIS A 297 2.69 13.60 25.56
N LEU A 298 2.40 13.92 24.30
CA LEU A 298 2.44 12.97 23.17
C LEU A 298 3.84 12.41 22.97
N LEU A 299 4.87 13.25 23.00
CA LEU A 299 6.27 12.84 22.93
C LEU A 299 6.67 11.96 24.10
N ALA A 300 6.21 12.27 25.33
CA ALA A 300 6.48 11.45 26.50
C ALA A 300 5.82 10.06 26.38
N VAL A 301 4.53 10.00 26.03
CA VAL A 301 3.80 8.75 25.80
C VAL A 301 4.40 7.96 24.64
N HIS A 302 4.76 8.64 23.55
CA HIS A 302 5.39 8.05 22.38
C HIS A 302 6.77 7.47 22.71
N ARG A 303 7.61 8.20 23.48
CA ARG A 303 8.90 7.71 23.99
C ARG A 303 8.72 6.51 24.92
N ALA A 304 7.70 6.53 25.79
CA ALA A 304 7.41 5.42 26.69
C ALA A 304 6.92 4.15 25.95
N ALA A 305 6.16 4.33 24.88
CA ALA A 305 5.63 3.23 24.06
C ALA A 305 6.65 2.64 23.09
N HIS A 306 7.75 3.35 22.78
CA HIS A 306 8.71 2.91 21.77
C HIS A 306 9.74 1.95 22.35
N PRO A 307 9.96 0.74 21.78
CA PRO A 307 10.84 -0.29 22.31
C PRO A 307 12.35 0.01 22.26
N ARG A 308 12.77 1.01 21.48
CA ARG A 308 14.15 1.52 21.48
C ARG A 308 14.17 2.87 22.21
N ARG A 309 14.64 2.86 23.43
CA ARG A 309 14.97 4.06 24.21
C ARG A 309 16.32 4.62 23.79
#